data_0c668c4a8acc1f3c62604587993a7c7e
#
_entry.id   0c668c4a8acc1f3c62604587993a7c7e
#
_cell.length_a   1.000
_cell.length_b   1.000
_cell.length_c   1.000
_cell.angle_alpha   90.00
_cell.angle_beta   90.00
_cell.angle_gamma   90.00
#
_symmetry.space_group_name_H-M   'P 1'
#
loop_
_entity.id
_entity.type
_entity.pdbx_description
1 polymer ?
#
loop_
_entity_poly.entity_id
_entity_poly.type
_entity_poly.pdbx_seq_one_letter_code
_entity_poly.pdbx_strand_id
1 'polypeptide(L)'
;MAKKHKYDYFDAYEELSDLAVQEASVLVRAMENFTDAAALRAVLDEAHALEHAGDMINHDIYKHVGNDFMPPFDREDIVALAGALDEIEDVLQYFYMFDIHQIPEDALRFATLIRKSCKAVDAAMEDFRNFKKSKNFKQLVIQVSDNEEEADALYVEVIRNLHVNHADEPMHV
;
A
#
# COMPACT_ATOMS: atom_id res chain seq x y z
N MET A 1 13.46 -35.69 -17.06
CA MET A 1 13.92 -34.37 -16.57
C MET A 1 12.68 -33.52 -16.36
N ALA A 2 12.30 -33.22 -15.12
CA ALA A 2 11.20 -32.32 -14.81
C ALA A 2 11.57 -30.91 -15.36
N LYS A 3 10.70 -30.29 -16.16
CA LYS A 3 10.82 -28.88 -16.53
C LYS A 3 10.83 -28.07 -15.23
N LYS A 4 11.97 -27.44 -14.89
CA LYS A 4 12.03 -26.46 -13.82
C LYS A 4 11.00 -25.38 -14.19
N HIS A 5 9.92 -25.25 -13.42
CA HIS A 5 8.96 -24.18 -13.59
C HIS A 5 9.76 -22.86 -13.42
N LYS A 6 9.76 -22.02 -14.44
CA LYS A 6 10.38 -20.72 -14.35
C LYS A 6 9.51 -19.89 -13.41
N TYR A 7 10.11 -19.19 -12.45
CA TYR A 7 9.39 -18.30 -11.56
C TYR A 7 8.63 -17.23 -12.35
N ASP A 8 7.40 -17.01 -12.01
CA ASP A 8 6.56 -16.02 -12.68
C ASP A 8 6.46 -14.75 -11.83
N TYR A 9 7.24 -13.74 -12.22
CA TYR A 9 7.27 -12.45 -11.54
C TYR A 9 5.95 -11.67 -11.68
N PHE A 10 5.23 -11.87 -12.77
CA PHE A 10 3.95 -11.19 -12.98
C PHE A 10 2.89 -11.69 -12.01
N ASP A 11 2.78 -13.01 -11.83
CA ASP A 11 1.87 -13.59 -10.84
C ASP A 11 2.22 -13.09 -9.42
N ALA A 12 3.52 -13.00 -9.09
CA ALA A 12 3.96 -12.49 -7.79
C ALA A 12 3.59 -11.00 -7.58
N TYR A 13 3.68 -10.17 -8.61
CA TYR A 13 3.28 -8.76 -8.52
C TYR A 13 1.76 -8.59 -8.43
N GLU A 14 0.99 -9.40 -9.16
CA GLU A 14 -0.47 -9.42 -9.03
C GLU A 14 -0.88 -9.80 -7.59
N GLU A 15 -0.23 -10.79 -6.98
CA GLU A 15 -0.48 -11.20 -5.60
C GLU A 15 -0.08 -10.12 -4.59
N LEU A 16 1.07 -9.46 -4.77
CA LEU A 16 1.49 -8.34 -3.91
C LEU A 16 0.53 -7.15 -4.00
N SER A 17 0.07 -6.78 -5.19
CA SER A 17 -0.85 -5.66 -5.35
C SER A 17 -2.23 -5.94 -4.75
N ASP A 18 -2.72 -7.18 -4.86
CA ASP A 18 -3.96 -7.61 -4.20
C ASP A 18 -3.85 -7.56 -2.66
N LEU A 19 -2.70 -8.00 -2.09
CA LEU A 19 -2.43 -7.86 -0.66
C LEU A 19 -2.44 -6.39 -0.22
N ALA A 20 -1.84 -5.48 -0.99
CA ALA A 20 -1.85 -4.05 -0.68
C ALA A 20 -3.28 -3.48 -0.69
N VAL A 21 -4.16 -3.92 -1.60
CA VAL A 21 -5.59 -3.54 -1.60
C VAL A 21 -6.30 -4.07 -0.37
N GLN A 22 -6.02 -5.31 0.03
CA GLN A 22 -6.62 -5.92 1.22
C GLN A 22 -6.19 -5.14 2.48
N GLU A 23 -4.91 -4.85 2.64
CA GLU A 23 -4.38 -4.14 3.80
C GLU A 23 -4.87 -2.69 3.88
N ALA A 24 -4.88 -1.96 2.76
CA ALA A 24 -5.48 -0.62 2.71
C ALA A 24 -6.99 -0.65 3.03
N SER A 25 -7.67 -1.77 2.75
CA SER A 25 -9.07 -1.95 3.14
C SER A 25 -9.23 -2.24 4.63
N VAL A 26 -8.27 -2.95 5.23
CA VAL A 26 -8.18 -3.13 6.69
C VAL A 26 -7.98 -1.79 7.39
N LEU A 27 -7.05 -0.96 6.90
CA LEU A 27 -6.79 0.39 7.43
C LEU A 27 -8.06 1.25 7.41
N VAL A 28 -8.73 1.37 6.26
CA VAL A 28 -9.96 2.18 6.15
C VAL A 28 -11.05 1.66 7.08
N ARG A 29 -11.29 0.34 7.12
CA ARG A 29 -12.28 -0.28 8.00
C ARG A 29 -11.95 -0.04 9.47
N ALA A 30 -10.69 -0.10 9.87
CA ALA A 30 -10.24 0.19 11.22
C ALA A 30 -10.55 1.64 11.62
N MET A 31 -10.28 2.59 10.71
CA MET A 31 -10.54 4.01 10.96
C MET A 31 -12.03 4.34 10.97
N GLU A 32 -12.84 3.77 10.06
CA GLU A 32 -14.29 3.95 10.01
C GLU A 32 -15.01 3.43 11.27
N ASN A 33 -14.48 2.36 11.87
CA ASN A 33 -15.07 1.70 13.05
C ASN A 33 -14.25 1.94 14.31
N PHE A 34 -13.39 2.95 14.32
CA PHE A 34 -12.52 3.25 15.45
C PHE A 34 -13.34 3.60 16.70
N THR A 35 -13.03 2.96 17.81
CA THR A 35 -13.60 3.25 19.14
C THR A 35 -12.53 3.71 20.12
N ASP A 36 -11.44 2.96 20.19
CA ASP A 36 -10.28 3.23 21.02
C ASP A 36 -9.06 2.41 20.50
N ALA A 37 -7.86 2.76 20.96
CA ALA A 37 -6.65 2.08 20.56
C ALA A 37 -6.62 0.59 20.95
N ALA A 38 -7.25 0.21 22.07
CA ALA A 38 -7.26 -1.19 22.51
C ALA A 38 -8.07 -2.09 21.57
N ALA A 39 -9.10 -1.55 20.93
CA ALA A 39 -9.92 -2.28 19.95
C ALA A 39 -9.16 -2.59 18.65
N LEU A 40 -8.05 -1.89 18.36
CA LEU A 40 -7.23 -2.13 17.18
C LEU A 40 -6.44 -3.45 17.23
N ARG A 41 -6.32 -4.10 18.40
CA ARG A 41 -5.44 -5.26 18.53
C ARG A 41 -5.77 -6.40 17.55
N ALA A 42 -7.04 -6.70 17.37
CA ALA A 42 -7.47 -7.74 16.42
C ALA A 42 -7.24 -7.32 14.95
N VAL A 43 -7.32 -6.00 14.69
CA VAL A 43 -7.05 -5.43 13.37
C VAL A 43 -5.55 -5.48 13.05
N LEU A 44 -4.69 -5.22 14.05
CA LEU A 44 -3.23 -5.35 13.93
C LEU A 44 -2.83 -6.80 13.59
N ASP A 45 -3.44 -7.80 14.24
CA ASP A 45 -3.17 -9.20 13.94
C ASP A 45 -3.55 -9.55 12.47
N GLU A 46 -4.64 -8.94 11.96
CA GLU A 46 -5.06 -9.12 10.55
C GLU A 46 -4.11 -8.40 9.58
N ALA A 47 -3.73 -7.15 9.86
CA ALA A 47 -2.79 -6.38 9.05
C ALA A 47 -1.42 -7.09 8.98
N HIS A 48 -0.89 -7.51 10.12
CA HIS A 48 0.36 -8.25 10.22
C HIS A 48 0.35 -9.57 9.43
N ALA A 49 -0.79 -10.26 9.36
CA ALA A 49 -0.89 -11.47 8.55
C ALA A 49 -0.80 -11.18 7.04
N LEU A 50 -1.30 -10.03 6.59
CA LEU A 50 -1.22 -9.58 5.19
C LEU A 50 0.20 -9.12 4.84
N GLU A 51 0.81 -8.29 5.70
CA GLU A 51 2.20 -7.86 5.56
C GLU A 51 3.13 -9.07 5.49
N HIS A 52 3.01 -10.02 6.43
CA HIS A 52 3.82 -11.23 6.42
C HIS A 52 3.64 -12.07 5.15
N ALA A 53 2.44 -12.14 4.59
CA ALA A 53 2.20 -12.80 3.31
C ALA A 53 2.94 -12.08 2.17
N GLY A 54 2.92 -10.74 2.15
CA GLY A 54 3.67 -9.91 1.22
C GLY A 54 5.18 -10.11 1.34
N ASP A 55 5.70 -10.15 2.55
CA ASP A 55 7.10 -10.42 2.86
C ASP A 55 7.57 -11.78 2.32
N MET A 56 6.75 -12.81 2.44
CA MET A 56 7.08 -14.14 1.90
C MET A 56 7.18 -14.12 0.38
N ILE A 57 6.28 -13.42 -0.31
CA ILE A 57 6.32 -13.26 -1.77
C ILE A 57 7.57 -12.45 -2.16
N ASN A 58 7.84 -11.37 -1.46
CA ASN A 58 9.00 -10.52 -1.68
C ASN A 58 10.31 -11.30 -1.50
N HIS A 59 10.42 -12.09 -0.44
CA HIS A 59 11.57 -12.96 -0.21
C HIS A 59 11.79 -13.96 -1.35
N ASP A 60 10.73 -14.57 -1.87
CA ASP A 60 10.82 -15.48 -3.03
C ASP A 60 11.21 -14.74 -4.32
N ILE A 61 10.70 -13.51 -4.55
CA ILE A 61 11.13 -12.64 -5.65
C ILE A 61 12.65 -12.40 -5.57
N TYR A 62 13.16 -11.96 -4.42
CA TYR A 62 14.60 -11.69 -4.23
C TYR A 62 15.47 -12.92 -4.48
N LYS A 63 15.05 -14.07 -3.95
CA LYS A 63 15.74 -15.33 -4.14
C LYS A 63 15.84 -15.72 -5.62
N HIS A 64 14.78 -15.51 -6.38
CA HIS A 64 14.75 -15.81 -7.81
C HIS A 64 15.52 -14.79 -8.63
N VAL A 65 15.37 -13.48 -8.36
CA VAL A 65 16.14 -12.41 -9.03
C VAL A 65 17.65 -12.59 -8.83
N GLY A 66 18.06 -13.03 -7.62
CA GLY A 66 19.48 -13.29 -7.34
C GLY A 66 20.08 -14.42 -8.17
N ASN A 67 19.26 -15.38 -8.61
CA ASN A 67 19.67 -16.59 -9.32
C ASN A 67 19.34 -16.57 -10.84
N ASP A 68 18.42 -15.71 -11.27
CA ASP A 68 18.02 -15.61 -12.68
C ASP A 68 19.03 -14.80 -13.47
N PHE A 69 19.46 -15.37 -14.61
CA PHE A 69 20.43 -14.75 -15.52
C PHE A 69 19.83 -13.50 -16.22
N MET A 70 18.52 -13.50 -16.51
CA MET A 70 17.79 -12.40 -17.12
C MET A 70 16.38 -12.32 -16.51
N PRO A 71 16.20 -11.58 -15.40
CA PRO A 71 14.88 -11.26 -14.89
C PRO A 71 14.14 -10.33 -15.88
N PRO A 72 12.80 -10.31 -15.89
CA PRO A 72 12.01 -9.51 -16.82
C PRO A 72 12.05 -8.01 -16.56
N PHE A 73 12.52 -7.59 -15.38
CA PHE A 73 12.57 -6.19 -14.92
C PHE A 73 13.89 -5.88 -14.24
N ASP A 74 14.20 -4.59 -14.09
CA ASP A 74 15.34 -4.14 -13.30
C ASP A 74 15.11 -4.45 -11.80
N ARG A 75 16.20 -4.78 -11.10
CA ARG A 75 16.13 -5.25 -9.70
C ARG A 75 15.57 -4.20 -8.76
N GLU A 76 15.77 -2.92 -9.08
CA GLU A 76 15.28 -1.79 -8.27
C GLU A 76 13.75 -1.67 -8.33
N ASP A 77 13.13 -1.93 -9.48
CA ASP A 77 11.69 -1.88 -9.67
C ASP A 77 10.95 -2.96 -8.87
N ILE A 78 11.65 -4.09 -8.62
CA ILE A 78 11.11 -5.25 -7.89
C ILE A 78 10.87 -4.92 -6.40
N VAL A 79 11.65 -4.02 -5.83
CA VAL A 79 11.64 -3.72 -4.38
C VAL A 79 10.53 -2.74 -4.00
N ALA A 80 10.14 -1.86 -4.93
CA ALA A 80 9.29 -0.72 -4.62
C ALA A 80 7.86 -1.10 -4.20
N LEU A 81 7.30 -2.20 -4.73
CA LEU A 81 5.92 -2.59 -4.44
C LEU A 81 5.73 -3.21 -3.04
N ALA A 82 6.75 -3.93 -2.57
CA ALA A 82 6.69 -4.60 -1.26
C ALA A 82 6.71 -3.61 -0.08
N GLY A 83 7.43 -2.48 -0.21
CA GLY A 83 7.48 -1.47 0.84
C GLY A 83 6.14 -0.79 1.12
N ALA A 84 5.16 -0.88 0.22
CA ALA A 84 3.84 -0.30 0.44
C ALA A 84 3.02 -1.01 1.53
N LEU A 85 3.25 -2.31 1.74
CA LEU A 85 2.57 -3.10 2.78
C LEU A 85 3.08 -2.71 4.17
N ASP A 86 4.38 -2.66 4.37
CA ASP A 86 5.01 -2.25 5.63
C ASP A 86 4.50 -0.89 6.10
N GLU A 87 4.43 0.09 5.21
CA GLU A 87 3.99 1.46 5.50
C GLU A 87 2.51 1.54 5.93
N ILE A 88 1.65 0.66 5.42
CA ILE A 88 0.22 0.63 5.80
C ILE A 88 0.03 0.03 7.20
N GLU A 89 0.74 -1.06 7.51
CA GLU A 89 0.72 -1.68 8.86
C GLU A 89 1.24 -0.69 9.90
N ASP A 90 2.32 0.03 9.61
CA ASP A 90 2.94 1.01 10.51
C ASP A 90 1.95 2.07 10.98
N VAL A 91 1.04 2.55 10.11
CA VAL A 91 0.00 3.52 10.50
C VAL A 91 -0.90 2.95 11.60
N LEU A 92 -1.35 1.70 11.47
CA LEU A 92 -2.18 1.04 12.49
C LEU A 92 -1.39 0.79 13.78
N GLN A 93 -0.11 0.43 13.67
CA GLN A 93 0.78 0.27 14.83
C GLN A 93 0.96 1.58 15.59
N TYR A 94 1.15 2.71 14.88
CA TYR A 94 1.26 4.03 15.50
C TYR A 94 -0.03 4.42 16.23
N PHE A 95 -1.20 4.14 15.68
CA PHE A 95 -2.47 4.41 16.37
C PHE A 95 -2.57 3.67 17.70
N TYR A 96 -2.11 2.42 17.74
CA TYR A 96 -2.07 1.62 18.96
C TYR A 96 -0.98 2.10 19.92
N MET A 97 0.26 2.29 19.45
CA MET A 97 1.42 2.66 20.27
C MET A 97 1.27 4.03 20.94
N PHE A 98 0.69 4.99 20.22
CA PHE A 98 0.48 6.34 20.74
C PHE A 98 -0.87 6.53 21.44
N ASP A 99 -1.61 5.45 21.66
CA ASP A 99 -2.91 5.47 22.34
C ASP A 99 -3.86 6.54 21.77
N ILE A 100 -4.01 6.56 20.44
CA ILE A 100 -4.84 7.54 19.75
C ILE A 100 -6.29 7.43 20.23
N HIS A 101 -6.91 8.58 20.56
CA HIS A 101 -8.26 8.62 21.11
C HIS A 101 -9.34 8.94 20.07
N GLN A 102 -8.94 9.51 18.94
CA GLN A 102 -9.86 9.83 17.84
C GLN A 102 -9.13 9.83 16.50
N ILE A 103 -9.86 9.51 15.44
CA ILE A 103 -9.37 9.59 14.06
C ILE A 103 -9.93 10.87 13.44
N PRO A 104 -9.07 11.83 13.02
CA PRO A 104 -9.51 13.00 12.29
C PRO A 104 -10.13 12.61 10.94
N GLU A 105 -11.13 13.39 10.49
CA GLU A 105 -11.77 13.17 9.18
C GLU A 105 -10.75 13.20 8.02
N ASP A 106 -9.78 14.09 8.08
CA ASP A 106 -8.72 14.19 7.08
C ASP A 106 -7.84 12.94 7.03
N ALA A 107 -7.57 12.28 8.16
CA ALA A 107 -6.86 11.00 8.19
C ALA A 107 -7.65 9.90 7.48
N LEU A 108 -8.97 9.84 7.67
CA LEU A 108 -9.84 8.90 6.96
C LEU A 108 -9.90 9.20 5.45
N ARG A 109 -9.87 10.48 5.06
CA ARG A 109 -9.75 10.88 3.64
C ARG A 109 -8.45 10.35 3.03
N PHE A 110 -7.31 10.46 3.73
CA PHE A 110 -6.03 9.89 3.31
C PHE A 110 -6.10 8.37 3.16
N ALA A 111 -6.57 7.65 4.16
CA ALA A 111 -6.69 6.20 4.10
C ALA A 111 -7.57 5.74 2.92
N THR A 112 -8.66 6.47 2.65
CA THR A 112 -9.53 6.19 1.49
C THR A 112 -8.80 6.41 0.17
N LEU A 113 -7.96 7.44 0.08
CA LEU A 113 -7.16 7.74 -1.10
C LEU A 113 -6.03 6.71 -1.29
N ILE A 114 -5.38 6.26 -0.20
CA ILE A 114 -4.41 5.16 -0.24
C ILE A 114 -5.07 3.91 -0.83
N ARG A 115 -6.24 3.50 -0.31
CA ARG A 115 -6.99 2.35 -0.84
C ARG A 115 -7.37 2.51 -2.31
N LYS A 116 -7.73 3.73 -2.74
CA LYS A 116 -8.03 4.05 -4.14
C LYS A 116 -6.77 3.88 -5.01
N SER A 117 -5.62 4.32 -4.53
CA SER A 117 -4.33 4.20 -5.21
C SER A 117 -3.88 2.75 -5.30
N CYS A 118 -3.98 1.96 -4.23
CA CYS A 118 -3.69 0.52 -4.25
C CYS A 118 -4.54 -0.21 -5.30
N LYS A 119 -5.86 0.09 -5.40
CA LYS A 119 -6.73 -0.48 -6.43
C LYS A 119 -6.34 -0.09 -7.85
N ALA A 120 -5.83 1.12 -8.05
CA ALA A 120 -5.35 1.55 -9.37
C ALA A 120 -4.06 0.83 -9.76
N VAL A 121 -3.15 0.61 -8.79
CA VAL A 121 -1.94 -0.18 -8.98
C VAL A 121 -2.28 -1.63 -9.29
N ASP A 122 -3.19 -2.23 -8.53
CA ASP A 122 -3.63 -3.61 -8.71
C ASP A 122 -4.22 -3.83 -10.12
N ALA A 123 -5.13 -2.98 -10.56
CA ALA A 123 -5.66 -3.01 -11.93
C ALA A 123 -4.55 -2.85 -12.99
N ALA A 124 -3.51 -2.07 -12.71
CA ALA A 124 -2.36 -1.96 -13.61
C ALA A 124 -1.50 -3.22 -13.62
N MET A 125 -1.32 -3.89 -12.47
CA MET A 125 -0.56 -5.15 -12.36
C MET A 125 -1.26 -6.30 -13.04
N GLU A 126 -2.59 -6.44 -12.95
CA GLU A 126 -3.38 -7.42 -13.70
C GLU A 126 -3.15 -7.32 -15.23
N ASP A 127 -3.00 -6.10 -15.75
CA ASP A 127 -2.77 -5.86 -17.19
C ASP A 127 -1.28 -5.82 -17.57
N PHE A 128 -0.37 -5.78 -16.58
CA PHE A 128 1.06 -5.59 -16.76
C PHE A 128 1.71 -6.69 -17.62
N ARG A 129 1.31 -7.94 -17.46
CA ARG A 129 1.80 -9.06 -18.29
C ARG A 129 1.67 -8.80 -19.78
N ASN A 130 0.67 -8.02 -20.17
CA ASN A 130 0.33 -7.69 -21.55
C ASN A 130 0.64 -6.23 -21.94
N PHE A 131 1.39 -5.50 -21.14
CA PHE A 131 1.57 -4.05 -21.28
C PHE A 131 1.90 -3.55 -22.68
N LYS A 132 2.69 -4.32 -23.46
CA LYS A 132 3.07 -3.98 -24.85
C LYS A 132 1.89 -4.03 -25.84
N LYS A 133 0.82 -4.76 -25.51
CA LYS A 133 -0.33 -4.99 -26.38
C LYS A 133 -1.63 -4.44 -25.80
N SER A 134 -1.65 -4.15 -24.52
CA SER A 134 -2.82 -3.60 -23.85
C SER A 134 -3.14 -2.20 -24.37
N LYS A 135 -4.42 -1.96 -24.58
CA LYS A 135 -4.94 -0.63 -24.92
C LYS A 135 -5.22 0.19 -23.66
N ASN A 136 -5.34 -0.45 -22.51
CA ASN A 136 -5.78 0.16 -21.25
C ASN A 136 -4.60 0.47 -20.33
N PHE A 137 -3.48 -0.26 -20.42
CA PHE A 137 -2.36 -0.16 -19.49
C PHE A 137 -1.87 1.29 -19.30
N LYS A 138 -1.70 2.04 -20.37
CA LYS A 138 -1.31 3.45 -20.29
C LYS A 138 -2.30 4.28 -19.45
N GLN A 139 -3.60 4.03 -19.61
CA GLN A 139 -4.64 4.77 -18.87
C GLN A 139 -4.64 4.37 -17.38
N LEU A 140 -4.37 3.10 -17.08
CA LEU A 140 -4.24 2.62 -15.71
C LEU A 140 -3.06 3.28 -14.99
N VAL A 141 -1.89 3.37 -15.66
CA VAL A 141 -0.72 4.08 -15.12
C VAL A 141 -1.01 5.58 -14.91
N ILE A 142 -1.72 6.24 -15.83
CA ILE A 142 -2.13 7.64 -15.66
C ILE A 142 -3.03 7.77 -14.43
N GLN A 143 -3.96 6.84 -14.21
CA GLN A 143 -4.84 6.88 -13.03
C GLN A 143 -4.08 6.75 -11.71
N VAL A 144 -2.99 5.96 -11.68
CA VAL A 144 -2.10 5.91 -10.50
C VAL A 144 -1.47 7.29 -10.25
N SER A 145 -0.96 7.93 -11.31
CA SER A 145 -0.35 9.28 -11.21
C SER A 145 -1.38 10.35 -10.77
N ASP A 146 -2.60 10.30 -11.32
CA ASP A 146 -3.68 11.22 -10.93
C ASP A 146 -4.04 11.08 -9.44
N ASN A 147 -4.01 9.85 -8.90
CA ASN A 147 -4.24 9.59 -7.48
C ASN A 147 -3.09 10.10 -6.61
N GLU A 148 -1.83 10.03 -7.07
CA GLU A 148 -0.67 10.61 -6.40
C GLU A 148 -0.80 12.13 -6.31
N GLU A 149 -1.13 12.81 -7.42
CA GLU A 149 -1.37 14.26 -7.43
C GLU A 149 -2.51 14.67 -6.47
N GLU A 150 -3.57 13.86 -6.38
CA GLU A 150 -4.68 14.07 -5.43
C GLU A 150 -4.19 13.93 -3.98
N ALA A 151 -3.30 12.96 -3.69
CA ALA A 151 -2.72 12.74 -2.37
C ALA A 151 -1.79 13.89 -1.96
N ASP A 152 -0.96 14.37 -2.86
CA ASP A 152 -0.06 15.50 -2.62
C ASP A 152 -0.85 16.78 -2.31
N ALA A 153 -1.90 17.03 -3.07
CA ALA A 153 -2.76 18.19 -2.82
C ALA A 153 -3.46 18.09 -1.44
N LEU A 154 -3.95 16.91 -1.09
CA LEU A 154 -4.56 16.65 0.22
C LEU A 154 -3.55 16.81 1.36
N TYR A 155 -2.33 16.32 1.19
CA TYR A 155 -1.26 16.47 2.18
C TYR A 155 -0.99 17.94 2.50
N VAL A 156 -0.79 18.76 1.47
CA VAL A 156 -0.56 20.23 1.64
C VAL A 156 -1.74 20.91 2.33
N GLU A 157 -2.99 20.55 1.97
CA GLU A 157 -4.20 21.08 2.59
C GLU A 157 -4.26 20.73 4.08
N VAL A 158 -4.07 19.46 4.42
CA VAL A 158 -4.18 18.96 5.80
C VAL A 158 -3.11 19.56 6.70
N ILE A 159 -1.85 19.54 6.26
CA ILE A 159 -0.74 20.13 7.04
C ILE A 159 -0.96 21.62 7.25
N ARG A 160 -1.42 22.35 6.22
CA ARG A 160 -1.76 23.77 6.38
C ARG A 160 -2.88 23.97 7.40
N ASN A 161 -3.95 23.18 7.32
CA ASN A 161 -5.09 23.31 8.21
C ASN A 161 -4.71 23.02 9.67
N LEU A 162 -3.89 22.00 9.92
CA LEU A 162 -3.36 21.71 11.24
C LEU A 162 -2.62 22.92 11.83
N HIS A 163 -1.70 23.53 11.08
CA HIS A 163 -0.93 24.68 11.54
C HIS A 163 -1.78 25.94 11.76
N VAL A 164 -2.77 26.18 10.91
CA VAL A 164 -3.63 27.35 11.03
C VAL A 164 -4.61 27.22 12.20
N ASN A 165 -5.20 26.02 12.37
CA ASN A 165 -6.24 25.80 13.37
C ASN A 165 -5.68 25.56 14.78
N HIS A 166 -4.43 25.13 14.90
CA HIS A 166 -3.76 24.81 16.17
C HIS A 166 -2.48 25.62 16.40
N ALA A 167 -2.42 26.85 15.85
CA ALA A 167 -1.26 27.72 15.96
C ALA A 167 -0.80 27.99 17.40
N ASP A 168 -1.74 27.99 18.35
CA ASP A 168 -1.50 28.21 19.78
C ASP A 168 -1.31 26.88 20.56
N GLU A 169 -1.40 25.74 19.90
CA GLU A 169 -1.35 24.39 20.50
C GLU A 169 -0.30 23.51 19.79
N PRO A 170 1.00 23.81 19.94
CA PRO A 170 2.05 23.15 19.16
C PRO A 170 2.18 21.63 19.38
N MET A 171 1.46 21.07 20.37
CA MET A 171 1.40 19.62 20.62
C MET A 171 0.37 18.91 19.72
N HIS A 172 -0.42 19.62 18.94
CA HIS A 172 -1.39 19.08 17.98
C HIS A 172 -0.87 19.03 16.54
N VAL A 173 0.35 19.55 16.28
CA VAL A 173 0.95 19.66 14.94
C VAL A 173 2.09 18.68 14.73
#